data_9d381538e97c0f75c5341c80d2bd0ad2
#
_entry.id   9d381538e97c0f75c5341c80d2bd0ad2
#
_cell.length_a   1.000
_cell.length_b   1.000
_cell.length_c   1.000
_cell.angle_alpha   90.00
_cell.angle_beta   90.00
_cell.angle_gamma   90.00
#
_symmetry.space_group_name_H-M   'P 1'
#
loop_
_entity.id
_entity.type
_entity.pdbx_description
1 polymer ?
#
loop_
_entity_poly.entity_id
_entity_poly.type
_entity_poly.pdbx_seq_one_letter_code
_entity_poly.pdbx_strand_id
1 'polypeptide(L)'
;SGVEESGRQCQCFPDLSSIDGSSEDSFSQVLVFSPPASTLISSENTHLLKAYVDNHLVVVLLDESSASAAVEYFRLGVADVWFDGMSQTELSESFARLQNISEAKYKGRTYSHELEKANAELQESLRMLKQDQMAGLEVQKSLMPESPLAFGEYEISHSVTPSLYLSGDFVGYNFVLGRYLLFYFADVSGHGASSAFITVLLRFMIGRVIRRHITENDYAALNEAPAGLLEHVNNQILATGLGKHLTIVAGCLD
;
A
#
# COMPACT_ATOMS: atom_id res chain seq x y z
N SER A 1 35.93 11.93 36.09
CA SER A 1 36.81 13.07 35.74
C SER A 1 37.20 13.11 34.28
N GLY A 2 37.60 12.01 33.66
CA GLY A 2 37.99 11.98 32.24
C GLY A 2 36.88 12.33 31.24
N VAL A 3 35.61 12.14 31.59
CA VAL A 3 34.45 12.49 30.74
C VAL A 3 34.17 14.00 30.78
N GLU A 4 34.37 14.63 31.91
CA GLU A 4 34.19 16.09 32.06
C GLU A 4 35.28 16.89 31.35
N GLU A 5 36.51 16.38 31.27
CA GLU A 5 37.60 16.98 30.51
C GLU A 5 37.35 17.00 28.98
N SER A 6 36.43 16.14 28.48
CA SER A 6 36.03 16.11 27.05
C SER A 6 34.97 17.16 26.67
N GLY A 7 34.55 18.02 27.62
CA GLY A 7 33.51 19.05 27.40
C GLY A 7 32.09 18.51 27.31
N ARG A 8 31.85 17.27 27.71
CA ARG A 8 30.54 16.65 27.75
C ARG A 8 29.87 16.80 29.10
N GLN A 9 28.57 17.11 29.12
CA GLN A 9 27.80 17.17 30.36
C GLN A 9 27.57 15.75 30.89
N CYS A 10 27.88 15.54 32.16
CA CYS A 10 27.67 14.28 32.86
C CYS A 10 26.66 14.48 34.00
N GLN A 11 25.63 13.66 34.04
CA GLN A 11 24.64 13.65 35.10
C GLN A 11 24.75 12.30 35.84
N CYS A 12 24.92 12.34 37.15
CA CYS A 12 25.01 11.13 37.96
C CYS A 12 23.68 10.83 38.63
N PHE A 13 23.25 9.58 38.53
CA PHE A 13 22.04 9.07 39.18
C PHE A 13 22.44 8.03 40.23
N PRO A 14 21.74 7.95 41.38
CA PRO A 14 22.07 7.00 42.43
C PRO A 14 21.84 5.54 42.02
N ASP A 15 20.87 5.31 41.17
CA ASP A 15 20.52 3.98 40.61
C ASP A 15 19.85 4.10 39.26
N LEU A 16 19.67 2.97 38.54
CA LEU A 16 19.02 2.93 37.24
C LEU A 16 17.54 3.33 37.30
N SER A 17 16.87 3.12 38.42
CA SER A 17 15.45 3.46 38.60
C SER A 17 15.20 4.96 38.70
N SER A 18 16.23 5.74 38.96
CA SER A 18 16.17 7.21 39.06
C SER A 18 16.29 7.92 37.73
N ILE A 19 16.52 7.18 36.62
CA ILE A 19 16.66 7.73 35.27
C ILE A 19 15.27 7.86 34.67
N ASP A 20 14.88 9.08 34.29
CA ASP A 20 13.65 9.30 33.55
C ASP A 20 13.82 8.83 32.09
N GLY A 21 13.21 7.68 31.77
CA GLY A 21 13.28 7.04 30.44
C GLY A 21 12.45 7.73 29.34
N SER A 22 11.85 8.89 29.65
CA SER A 22 10.88 9.56 28.75
C SER A 22 11.49 10.55 27.75
N SER A 23 12.82 10.68 27.65
CA SER A 23 13.42 11.60 26.67
C SER A 23 13.27 11.08 25.25
N GLU A 24 12.59 11.83 24.39
CA GLU A 24 12.37 11.48 22.96
C GLU A 24 13.68 11.29 22.16
N ASP A 25 14.81 11.84 22.63
CA ASP A 25 16.15 11.75 22.01
C ASP A 25 17.07 10.77 22.75
N SER A 26 16.56 9.59 23.07
CA SER A 26 17.23 8.62 23.93
C SER A 26 18.57 8.08 23.42
N PHE A 27 18.88 8.19 22.10
CA PHE A 27 20.19 7.75 21.58
C PHE A 27 21.25 8.87 21.49
N SER A 28 20.91 10.11 21.75
CA SER A 28 21.89 11.20 21.87
C SER A 28 22.64 11.16 23.22
N GLN A 29 22.14 10.36 24.16
CA GLN A 29 22.69 10.19 25.50
C GLN A 29 23.30 8.80 25.66
N VAL A 30 24.48 8.76 26.29
CA VAL A 30 25.14 7.52 26.70
C VAL A 30 24.93 7.35 28.19
N LEU A 31 24.29 6.26 28.60
CA LEU A 31 24.11 5.90 29.98
C LEU A 31 25.32 5.06 30.43
N VAL A 32 26.07 5.56 31.42
CA VAL A 32 27.17 4.79 32.00
C VAL A 32 26.70 4.19 33.32
N PHE A 33 26.66 2.88 33.39
CA PHE A 33 26.26 2.12 34.54
C PHE A 33 27.49 1.47 35.19
N SER A 34 27.72 1.74 36.47
CA SER A 34 28.80 1.13 37.26
C SER A 34 28.19 0.24 38.35
N PRO A 35 28.08 -1.07 38.11
CA PRO A 35 27.52 -1.99 39.11
C PRO A 35 28.49 -2.18 40.28
N PRO A 36 28.01 -2.28 41.55
CA PRO A 36 28.86 -2.64 42.68
C PRO A 36 29.41 -4.07 42.49
N ALA A 37 30.66 -4.29 42.92
CA ALA A 37 31.34 -5.58 42.77
C ALA A 37 30.56 -6.77 43.36
N SER A 38 29.72 -6.52 44.36
CA SER A 38 28.89 -7.55 45.04
C SER A 38 27.63 -7.95 44.25
N THR A 39 27.22 -7.18 43.22
CA THR A 39 25.94 -7.37 42.46
C THR A 39 26.11 -7.31 40.98
N LEU A 40 27.25 -7.74 40.44
CA LEU A 40 27.64 -7.64 39.04
C LEU A 40 26.58 -8.12 38.09
N ILE A 41 25.87 -9.22 38.37
CA ILE A 41 24.79 -9.77 37.54
C ILE A 41 23.69 -10.29 38.47
N SER A 42 22.92 -9.40 39.05
CA SER A 42 21.68 -9.76 39.73
C SER A 42 20.52 -9.83 38.75
N SER A 43 19.52 -10.64 39.05
CA SER A 43 18.31 -10.77 38.19
C SER A 43 17.59 -9.43 38.05
N GLU A 44 17.60 -8.60 39.05
CA GLU A 44 16.96 -7.28 39.08
C GLU A 44 17.70 -6.28 38.17
N ASN A 45 19.03 -6.19 38.28
CA ASN A 45 19.86 -5.33 37.43
C ASN A 45 19.82 -5.76 35.97
N THR A 46 19.74 -7.07 35.69
CA THR A 46 19.62 -7.60 34.34
C THR A 46 18.32 -7.20 33.70
N HIS A 47 17.22 -7.23 34.44
CA HIS A 47 15.91 -6.83 33.89
C HIS A 47 15.84 -5.33 33.59
N LEU A 48 16.32 -4.50 34.52
CA LEU A 48 16.40 -3.05 34.34
C LEU A 48 17.32 -2.69 33.17
N LEU A 49 18.49 -3.32 33.10
CA LEU A 49 19.45 -3.05 32.04
C LEU A 49 18.88 -3.36 30.64
N LYS A 50 18.17 -4.47 30.49
CA LYS A 50 17.48 -4.82 29.21
C LYS A 50 16.48 -3.74 28.78
N ALA A 51 15.72 -3.21 29.70
CA ALA A 51 14.75 -2.16 29.39
C ALA A 51 15.43 -0.86 28.89
N TYR A 52 16.63 -0.56 29.39
CA TYR A 52 17.38 0.61 28.91
C TYR A 52 18.12 0.40 27.61
N VAL A 53 18.68 -0.79 27.38
CA VAL A 53 19.44 -1.13 26.17
C VAL A 53 18.59 -1.01 24.88
N ASP A 54 17.29 -1.28 24.98
CA ASP A 54 16.38 -1.16 23.84
C ASP A 54 16.22 0.31 23.37
N ASN A 55 16.35 1.25 24.31
CA ASN A 55 16.07 2.68 24.06
C ASN A 55 17.28 3.60 24.19
N HIS A 56 18.37 3.18 24.80
CA HIS A 56 19.56 3.99 25.09
C HIS A 56 20.84 3.29 24.66
N LEU A 57 21.91 4.05 24.51
CA LEU A 57 23.26 3.50 24.46
C LEU A 57 23.77 3.32 25.88
N VAL A 58 23.84 2.09 26.33
CA VAL A 58 24.32 1.74 27.67
C VAL A 58 25.75 1.29 27.60
N VAL A 59 26.58 1.86 28.45
CA VAL A 59 27.99 1.46 28.68
C VAL A 59 28.10 1.00 30.11
N VAL A 60 28.79 -0.09 30.35
CA VAL A 60 29.05 -0.59 31.69
C VAL A 60 30.48 -0.33 32.07
N LEU A 61 30.71 0.28 33.23
CA LEU A 61 32.03 0.51 33.79
C LEU A 61 32.37 -0.59 34.80
N LEU A 62 33.43 -1.35 34.53
CA LEU A 62 33.90 -2.44 35.38
C LEU A 62 35.30 -2.14 35.91
N ASP A 63 35.64 -2.73 37.03
CA ASP A 63 37.01 -2.83 37.49
C ASP A 63 37.74 -3.99 36.73
N GLU A 64 39.07 -3.97 36.69
CA GLU A 64 39.84 -4.99 36.01
C GLU A 64 39.62 -6.41 36.57
N SER A 65 39.31 -6.53 37.85
CA SER A 65 39.02 -7.81 38.52
C SER A 65 37.71 -8.44 38.02
N SER A 66 36.82 -7.65 37.46
CA SER A 66 35.50 -8.02 36.99
C SER A 66 35.43 -8.21 35.46
N ALA A 67 36.55 -8.21 34.76
CA ALA A 67 36.63 -8.30 33.30
C ALA A 67 35.91 -9.52 32.70
N SER A 68 35.84 -10.63 33.45
CA SER A 68 35.11 -11.84 33.02
C SER A 68 33.61 -11.60 32.84
N ALA A 69 33.03 -10.61 33.51
CA ALA A 69 31.60 -10.25 33.39
C ALA A 69 31.28 -9.49 32.09
N ALA A 70 32.27 -8.92 31.41
CA ALA A 70 32.06 -8.12 30.20
C ALA A 70 31.29 -8.87 29.10
N VAL A 71 31.57 -10.16 28.92
CA VAL A 71 30.89 -11.00 27.89
C VAL A 71 29.38 -11.11 28.18
N GLU A 72 29.01 -11.19 29.44
CA GLU A 72 27.58 -11.27 29.81
C GLU A 72 26.87 -9.95 29.59
N TYR A 73 27.50 -8.82 29.88
CA TYR A 73 26.96 -7.52 29.58
C TYR A 73 26.78 -7.28 28.08
N PHE A 74 27.73 -7.70 27.24
CA PHE A 74 27.54 -7.65 25.78
C PHE A 74 26.38 -8.54 25.30
N ARG A 75 26.16 -9.69 25.94
CA ARG A 75 24.98 -10.54 25.61
C ARG A 75 23.66 -9.89 26.03
N LEU A 76 23.68 -9.00 27.01
CA LEU A 76 22.51 -8.20 27.39
C LEU A 76 22.25 -7.03 26.42
N GLY A 77 23.19 -6.76 25.49
CA GLY A 77 23.04 -5.74 24.46
C GLY A 77 23.63 -4.38 24.82
N VAL A 78 24.49 -4.27 25.83
CA VAL A 78 25.19 -3.01 26.12
C VAL A 78 26.07 -2.60 24.93
N ALA A 79 26.20 -1.31 24.70
CA ALA A 79 26.88 -0.76 23.54
C ALA A 79 28.39 -0.84 23.66
N ASP A 80 28.92 -0.73 24.89
CA ASP A 80 30.34 -0.91 25.19
C ASP A 80 30.56 -1.26 26.69
N VAL A 81 31.76 -1.74 27.01
CA VAL A 81 32.22 -1.99 28.38
C VAL A 81 33.51 -1.25 28.59
N TRP A 82 33.54 -0.39 29.60
CA TRP A 82 34.73 0.36 30.02
C TRP A 82 35.36 -0.23 31.25
N PHE A 83 36.67 -0.11 31.36
CA PHE A 83 37.39 -0.55 32.52
C PHE A 83 37.99 0.65 33.27
N ASP A 84 38.07 0.56 34.57
CA ASP A 84 38.76 1.55 35.37
C ASP A 84 40.24 1.56 34.96
N GLY A 85 40.78 2.75 34.70
CA GLY A 85 42.17 2.90 34.21
C GLY A 85 42.33 2.94 32.70
N MET A 86 41.25 2.89 31.88
CA MET A 86 41.33 3.12 30.43
C MET A 86 42.06 4.44 30.11
N SER A 87 42.92 4.41 29.10
CA SER A 87 43.60 5.60 28.59
C SER A 87 42.59 6.54 27.87
N GLN A 88 42.98 7.82 27.78
CA GLN A 88 42.18 8.82 27.05
C GLN A 88 41.99 8.46 25.56
N THR A 89 42.94 7.78 24.97
CA THR A 89 42.84 7.32 23.57
C THR A 89 41.76 6.25 23.44
N GLU A 90 41.77 5.23 24.29
CA GLU A 90 40.75 4.16 24.30
C GLU A 90 39.36 4.68 24.54
N LEU A 91 39.19 5.63 25.48
CA LEU A 91 37.92 6.30 25.72
C LEU A 91 37.44 7.08 24.48
N SER A 92 38.36 7.80 23.82
CA SER A 92 38.02 8.56 22.60
C SER A 92 37.56 7.65 21.44
N GLU A 93 38.23 6.52 21.27
CA GLU A 93 37.83 5.51 20.27
C GLU A 93 36.47 4.89 20.60
N SER A 94 36.23 4.58 21.88
CA SER A 94 34.93 4.09 22.34
C SER A 94 33.80 5.11 22.06
N PHE A 95 34.02 6.37 22.39
CA PHE A 95 33.05 7.44 22.10
C PHE A 95 32.78 7.59 20.61
N ALA A 96 33.79 7.48 19.77
CA ALA A 96 33.60 7.52 18.30
C ALA A 96 32.72 6.35 17.80
N ARG A 97 32.94 5.15 18.35
CA ARG A 97 32.08 3.98 18.05
C ARG A 97 30.64 4.20 18.53
N LEU A 98 30.46 4.68 19.75
CA LEU A 98 29.14 4.98 20.31
C LEU A 98 28.39 6.04 19.50
N GLN A 99 29.08 7.06 19.02
CA GLN A 99 28.49 8.08 18.16
C GLN A 99 28.00 7.48 16.83
N ASN A 100 28.80 6.63 16.18
CA ASN A 100 28.38 5.95 14.95
C ASN A 100 27.15 5.05 15.19
N ILE A 101 27.10 4.33 16.31
CA ILE A 101 25.95 3.50 16.68
C ILE A 101 24.71 4.38 16.92
N SER A 102 24.88 5.52 17.62
CA SER A 102 23.82 6.49 17.84
C SER A 102 23.23 7.00 16.55
N GLU A 103 24.08 7.48 15.65
CA GLU A 103 23.63 7.98 14.33
C GLU A 103 22.91 6.91 13.51
N ALA A 104 23.43 5.67 13.52
CA ALA A 104 22.81 4.56 12.80
C ALA A 104 21.42 4.23 13.37
N LYS A 105 21.29 4.16 14.69
CA LYS A 105 20.02 3.90 15.36
C LYS A 105 19.01 5.04 15.13
N TYR A 106 19.45 6.29 15.23
CA TYR A 106 18.62 7.45 14.96
C TYR A 106 18.08 7.46 13.52
N LYS A 107 18.98 7.29 12.53
CA LYS A 107 18.60 7.19 11.13
C LYS A 107 17.63 6.02 10.89
N GLY A 108 17.90 4.87 11.49
CA GLY A 108 17.04 3.70 11.39
C GLY A 108 15.61 3.96 11.89
N ARG A 109 15.47 4.63 13.03
CA ARG A 109 14.15 5.02 13.58
C ARG A 109 13.42 6.03 12.68
N THR A 110 14.13 7.06 12.22
CA THR A 110 13.56 8.07 11.32
C THR A 110 13.03 7.41 10.04
N TYR A 111 13.84 6.55 9.39
CA TYR A 111 13.43 5.84 8.19
C TYR A 111 12.24 4.88 8.44
N SER A 112 12.23 4.19 9.60
CA SER A 112 11.10 3.33 9.96
C SER A 112 9.81 4.13 10.07
N HIS A 113 9.85 5.27 10.76
CA HIS A 113 8.70 6.14 10.93
C HIS A 113 8.21 6.74 9.59
N GLU A 114 9.14 7.21 8.74
CA GLU A 114 8.81 7.70 7.41
C GLU A 114 8.18 6.61 6.53
N LEU A 115 8.72 5.38 6.60
CA LEU A 115 8.19 4.24 5.87
C LEU A 115 6.79 3.85 6.36
N GLU A 116 6.56 3.84 7.67
CA GLU A 116 5.24 3.57 8.24
C GLU A 116 4.21 4.60 7.79
N LYS A 117 4.59 5.88 7.81
CA LYS A 117 3.73 6.98 7.33
C LYS A 117 3.42 6.84 5.84
N ALA A 118 4.43 6.64 5.01
CA ALA A 118 4.26 6.45 3.56
C ALA A 118 3.39 5.22 3.24
N ASN A 119 3.55 4.13 4.00
CA ASN A 119 2.74 2.92 3.85
C ASN A 119 1.27 3.19 4.20
N ALA A 120 1.00 3.92 5.30
CA ALA A 120 -0.36 4.29 5.69
C ALA A 120 -1.04 5.18 4.63
N GLU A 121 -0.33 6.17 4.08
CA GLU A 121 -0.82 7.04 3.00
C GLU A 121 -1.11 6.25 1.71
N LEU A 122 -0.22 5.31 1.36
CA LEU A 122 -0.42 4.44 0.21
C LEU A 122 -1.64 3.53 0.39
N GLN A 123 -1.78 2.91 1.55
CA GLN A 123 -2.94 2.05 1.85
C GLN A 123 -4.26 2.81 1.75
N GLU A 124 -4.32 4.04 2.27
CA GLU A 124 -5.52 4.87 2.17
C GLU A 124 -5.82 5.26 0.71
N SER A 125 -4.80 5.61 -0.07
CA SER A 125 -4.96 5.90 -1.49
C SER A 125 -5.47 4.69 -2.28
N LEU A 126 -4.94 3.50 -2.00
CA LEU A 126 -5.42 2.26 -2.60
C LEU A 126 -6.87 1.93 -2.18
N ARG A 127 -7.24 2.21 -0.94
CA ARG A 127 -8.60 2.02 -0.45
C ARG A 127 -9.60 2.92 -1.20
N MET A 128 -9.26 4.21 -1.36
CA MET A 128 -10.10 5.15 -2.13
C MET A 128 -10.23 4.71 -3.59
N LEU A 129 -9.11 4.37 -4.25
CA LEU A 129 -9.12 3.90 -5.64
C LEU A 129 -10.00 2.66 -5.80
N LYS A 130 -9.93 1.72 -4.86
CA LYS A 130 -10.77 0.52 -4.86
C LYS A 130 -12.25 0.88 -4.75
N GLN A 131 -12.63 1.81 -3.88
CA GLN A 131 -14.01 2.27 -3.74
C GLN A 131 -14.54 2.90 -5.03
N ASP A 132 -13.75 3.76 -5.68
CA ASP A 132 -14.13 4.37 -6.96
C ASP A 132 -14.31 3.32 -8.06
N GLN A 133 -13.44 2.33 -8.11
CA GLN A 133 -13.55 1.22 -9.07
C GLN A 133 -14.81 0.37 -8.81
N MET A 134 -15.16 0.13 -7.55
CA MET A 134 -16.39 -0.59 -7.16
C MET A 134 -17.63 0.19 -7.55
N ALA A 135 -17.66 1.51 -7.33
CA ALA A 135 -18.77 2.36 -7.77
C ALA A 135 -18.93 2.32 -9.30
N GLY A 136 -17.82 2.38 -10.04
CA GLY A 136 -17.82 2.23 -11.50
C GLY A 136 -18.37 0.88 -11.96
N LEU A 137 -18.06 -0.20 -11.26
CA LEU A 137 -18.59 -1.54 -11.53
C LEU A 137 -20.12 -1.59 -11.39
N GLU A 138 -20.66 -1.00 -10.35
CA GLU A 138 -22.12 -0.96 -10.16
C GLU A 138 -22.83 -0.17 -11.29
N VAL A 139 -22.22 0.92 -11.75
CA VAL A 139 -22.71 1.65 -12.93
C VAL A 139 -22.67 0.76 -14.16
N GLN A 140 -21.53 0.08 -14.42
CA GLN A 140 -21.39 -0.80 -15.58
C GLN A 140 -22.40 -1.94 -15.56
N LYS A 141 -22.61 -2.59 -14.41
CA LYS A 141 -23.64 -3.62 -14.23
C LYS A 141 -25.03 -3.11 -14.51
N SER A 142 -25.38 -1.90 -14.04
CA SER A 142 -26.71 -1.32 -14.27
C SER A 142 -27.00 -1.03 -15.74
N LEU A 143 -25.98 -0.95 -16.58
CA LEU A 143 -26.11 -0.74 -18.02
C LEU A 143 -26.24 -2.03 -18.80
N MET A 144 -25.95 -3.17 -18.21
CA MET A 144 -26.13 -4.48 -18.84
C MET A 144 -27.63 -4.83 -18.89
N PRO A 145 -28.04 -5.63 -19.89
CA PRO A 145 -29.43 -6.10 -19.94
C PRO A 145 -29.76 -7.03 -18.77
N GLU A 146 -31.05 -7.21 -18.47
CA GLU A 146 -31.49 -8.22 -17.51
C GLU A 146 -31.04 -9.62 -17.94
N SER A 147 -30.61 -10.44 -17.00
CA SER A 147 -30.20 -11.81 -17.23
C SER A 147 -30.64 -12.70 -16.06
N PRO A 148 -31.43 -13.75 -16.30
CA PRO A 148 -31.97 -14.17 -17.59
C PRO A 148 -33.10 -13.26 -18.10
N LEU A 149 -33.23 -13.14 -19.42
CA LEU A 149 -34.35 -12.48 -20.09
C LEU A 149 -35.17 -13.54 -20.88
N ALA A 150 -36.44 -13.72 -20.49
CA ALA A 150 -37.34 -14.66 -21.18
C ALA A 150 -38.14 -13.97 -22.29
N PHE A 151 -38.27 -14.63 -23.44
CA PHE A 151 -39.08 -14.19 -24.54
C PHE A 151 -39.70 -15.40 -25.25
N GLY A 152 -41.01 -15.58 -25.08
CA GLY A 152 -41.72 -16.75 -25.61
C GLY A 152 -41.18 -18.04 -25.00
N GLU A 153 -40.70 -18.94 -25.86
CA GLU A 153 -40.06 -20.20 -25.47
C GLU A 153 -38.55 -20.08 -25.29
N TYR A 154 -37.97 -18.89 -25.50
CA TYR A 154 -36.53 -18.64 -25.43
C TYR A 154 -36.15 -17.93 -24.11
N GLU A 155 -35.02 -18.29 -23.61
CA GLU A 155 -34.37 -17.60 -22.48
C GLU A 155 -32.94 -17.19 -22.89
N ILE A 156 -32.59 -15.95 -22.63
CA ILE A 156 -31.28 -15.41 -22.92
C ILE A 156 -30.61 -15.08 -21.59
N SER A 157 -29.44 -15.64 -21.39
CA SER A 157 -28.61 -15.34 -20.24
C SER A 157 -27.20 -14.97 -20.67
N HIS A 158 -26.53 -14.15 -19.85
CA HIS A 158 -25.13 -13.79 -20.05
C HIS A 158 -24.37 -13.81 -18.74
N SER A 159 -23.05 -13.93 -18.84
CA SER A 159 -22.12 -13.78 -17.73
C SER A 159 -20.91 -12.99 -18.22
N VAL A 160 -20.52 -11.96 -17.49
CA VAL A 160 -19.30 -11.18 -17.74
C VAL A 160 -18.47 -11.22 -16.49
N THR A 161 -17.24 -11.73 -16.58
CA THR A 161 -16.30 -11.84 -15.47
C THR A 161 -15.12 -10.90 -15.69
N PRO A 162 -15.09 -9.75 -15.01
CA PRO A 162 -13.98 -8.81 -15.15
C PRO A 162 -12.66 -9.41 -14.63
N SER A 163 -11.56 -9.11 -15.28
CA SER A 163 -10.21 -9.49 -14.80
C SER A 163 -9.78 -8.70 -13.57
N LEU A 164 -10.29 -7.48 -13.41
CA LEU A 164 -10.16 -6.61 -12.23
C LEU A 164 -11.55 -6.21 -11.75
N TYR A 165 -11.77 -4.93 -11.42
CA TYR A 165 -13.08 -4.43 -11.01
C TYR A 165 -13.96 -4.08 -12.21
N LEU A 166 -13.40 -3.42 -13.22
CA LEU A 166 -14.10 -2.95 -14.41
C LEU A 166 -13.71 -3.78 -15.61
N SER A 167 -14.70 -4.09 -16.49
CA SER A 167 -14.52 -4.91 -17.67
C SER A 167 -14.43 -4.08 -18.94
N GLY A 168 -13.55 -4.52 -19.87
CA GLY A 168 -13.59 -4.11 -21.27
C GLY A 168 -14.65 -4.87 -22.07
N ASP A 169 -15.05 -6.06 -21.59
CA ASP A 169 -16.09 -6.86 -22.18
C ASP A 169 -17.48 -6.28 -21.89
N PHE A 170 -18.33 -6.28 -22.88
CA PHE A 170 -19.71 -5.81 -22.74
C PHE A 170 -20.67 -6.61 -23.65
N VAL A 171 -21.84 -6.89 -23.11
CA VAL A 171 -22.93 -7.53 -23.83
C VAL A 171 -24.17 -6.63 -23.80
N GLY A 172 -24.85 -6.56 -24.91
CA GLY A 172 -26.14 -5.89 -24.98
C GLY A 172 -27.11 -6.66 -25.85
N TYR A 173 -28.35 -6.69 -25.43
CA TYR A 173 -29.45 -7.22 -26.22
C TYR A 173 -30.75 -6.52 -25.88
N ASN A 174 -31.64 -6.42 -26.85
CA ASN A 174 -32.96 -5.82 -26.68
C ASN A 174 -33.98 -6.52 -27.60
N PHE A 175 -35.17 -6.77 -27.10
CA PHE A 175 -36.29 -7.10 -27.92
C PHE A 175 -36.96 -5.84 -28.47
N VAL A 176 -37.15 -5.83 -29.75
CA VAL A 176 -37.75 -4.73 -30.50
C VAL A 176 -39.04 -5.19 -31.14
N LEU A 177 -40.14 -4.49 -30.93
CA LEU A 177 -41.47 -4.77 -31.45
C LEU A 177 -42.03 -6.15 -31.10
N GLY A 178 -41.54 -6.77 -30.03
CA GLY A 178 -41.98 -8.10 -29.64
C GLY A 178 -41.64 -9.22 -30.65
N ARG A 179 -40.74 -8.95 -31.59
CA ARG A 179 -40.38 -9.90 -32.66
C ARG A 179 -38.86 -10.01 -32.82
N TYR A 180 -38.13 -8.91 -32.90
CA TYR A 180 -36.72 -8.90 -33.25
C TYR A 180 -35.86 -8.89 -31.97
N LEU A 181 -34.87 -9.78 -31.91
CA LEU A 181 -33.81 -9.73 -30.92
C LEU A 181 -32.57 -9.10 -31.51
N LEU A 182 -32.27 -7.88 -31.11
CA LEU A 182 -31.00 -7.24 -31.44
C LEU A 182 -29.99 -7.56 -30.34
N PHE A 183 -28.79 -8.01 -30.73
CA PHE A 183 -27.73 -8.33 -29.77
C PHE A 183 -26.36 -7.83 -30.25
N TYR A 184 -25.48 -7.59 -29.33
CA TYR A 184 -24.08 -7.31 -29.61
C TYR A 184 -23.18 -7.75 -28.45
N PHE A 185 -21.96 -8.17 -28.81
CA PHE A 185 -20.87 -8.48 -27.90
C PHE A 185 -19.70 -7.61 -28.28
N ALA A 186 -19.06 -6.97 -27.31
CA ALA A 186 -17.92 -6.11 -27.55
C ALA A 186 -16.80 -6.43 -26.54
N ASP A 187 -15.57 -6.40 -27.04
CA ASP A 187 -14.36 -6.53 -26.24
C ASP A 187 -13.46 -5.31 -26.54
N VAL A 188 -13.27 -4.48 -25.55
CA VAL A 188 -12.43 -3.27 -25.60
C VAL A 188 -11.03 -3.58 -25.11
N SER A 189 -10.03 -3.24 -25.90
CA SER A 189 -8.63 -3.51 -25.62
C SER A 189 -8.19 -2.96 -24.23
N GLY A 190 -7.48 -3.82 -23.47
CA GLY A 190 -7.00 -3.52 -22.13
C GLY A 190 -8.08 -3.67 -21.06
N HIS A 191 -7.84 -3.12 -19.86
CA HIS A 191 -8.70 -3.28 -18.70
C HIS A 191 -8.83 -1.96 -17.90
N GLY A 192 -9.70 -1.99 -16.89
CA GLY A 192 -9.92 -0.86 -15.99
C GLY A 192 -10.83 0.22 -16.54
N ALA A 193 -10.80 1.40 -15.92
CA ALA A 193 -11.77 2.47 -16.12
C ALA A 193 -11.87 2.94 -17.59
N SER A 194 -10.73 3.10 -18.27
CA SER A 194 -10.74 3.59 -19.67
C SER A 194 -11.45 2.66 -20.63
N SER A 195 -11.29 1.33 -20.48
CA SER A 195 -11.99 0.33 -21.29
C SER A 195 -13.48 0.28 -20.92
N ALA A 196 -13.80 0.35 -19.64
CA ALA A 196 -15.18 0.40 -19.15
C ALA A 196 -15.94 1.64 -19.64
N PHE A 197 -15.30 2.81 -19.72
CA PHE A 197 -15.94 4.00 -20.27
C PHE A 197 -16.31 3.84 -21.76
N ILE A 198 -15.48 3.14 -22.54
CA ILE A 198 -15.83 2.81 -23.93
C ILE A 198 -17.07 1.90 -23.98
N THR A 199 -17.21 0.93 -23.07
CA THR A 199 -18.41 0.07 -23.04
C THR A 199 -19.68 0.87 -22.72
N VAL A 200 -19.60 1.82 -21.80
CA VAL A 200 -20.69 2.74 -21.50
C VAL A 200 -21.06 3.59 -22.72
N LEU A 201 -20.07 4.17 -23.38
CA LEU A 201 -20.27 4.96 -24.59
C LEU A 201 -20.92 4.11 -25.70
N LEU A 202 -20.43 2.89 -25.93
CA LEU A 202 -20.98 1.94 -26.87
C LEU A 202 -22.46 1.65 -26.60
N ARG A 203 -22.83 1.42 -25.35
CA ARG A 203 -24.23 1.21 -24.93
C ARG A 203 -25.12 2.37 -25.36
N PHE A 204 -24.67 3.62 -25.11
CA PHE A 204 -25.44 4.81 -25.48
C PHE A 204 -25.52 5.00 -27.00
N MET A 205 -24.45 4.76 -27.75
CA MET A 205 -24.43 4.88 -29.22
C MET A 205 -25.39 3.90 -29.89
N ILE A 206 -25.28 2.61 -29.50
CA ILE A 206 -26.15 1.57 -30.05
C ILE A 206 -27.60 1.83 -29.67
N GLY A 207 -27.87 2.18 -28.43
CA GLY A 207 -29.22 2.52 -27.97
C GLY A 207 -29.83 3.74 -28.69
N ARG A 208 -29.00 4.70 -29.12
CA ARG A 208 -29.47 5.83 -29.96
C ARG A 208 -29.84 5.38 -31.37
N VAL A 209 -29.03 4.54 -31.98
CA VAL A 209 -29.30 4.00 -33.35
C VAL A 209 -30.58 3.17 -33.34
N ILE A 210 -30.73 2.26 -32.39
CA ILE A 210 -31.94 1.44 -32.25
C ILE A 210 -33.19 2.31 -32.08
N ARG A 211 -33.18 3.31 -31.18
CA ARG A 211 -34.32 4.21 -30.96
C ARG A 211 -34.67 5.01 -32.22
N ARG A 212 -33.69 5.46 -32.99
CA ARG A 212 -33.93 6.21 -34.22
C ARG A 212 -34.69 5.36 -35.24
N HIS A 213 -34.23 4.14 -35.49
CA HIS A 213 -34.91 3.24 -36.44
C HIS A 213 -36.33 2.88 -36.01
N ILE A 214 -36.57 2.67 -34.70
CA ILE A 214 -37.91 2.45 -34.18
C ILE A 214 -38.81 3.67 -34.41
N THR A 215 -38.30 4.90 -34.16
CA THR A 215 -39.08 6.13 -34.33
C THR A 215 -39.39 6.41 -35.79
N GLU A 216 -38.49 6.10 -36.70
CA GLU A 216 -38.66 6.29 -38.15
C GLU A 216 -39.46 5.16 -38.81
N ASN A 217 -39.91 4.14 -38.06
CA ASN A 217 -40.55 2.90 -38.57
C ASN A 217 -39.72 2.18 -39.64
N ASP A 218 -38.41 2.34 -39.60
CA ASP A 218 -37.47 1.74 -40.51
C ASP A 218 -37.03 0.36 -40.02
N TYR A 219 -37.95 -0.59 -40.06
CA TYR A 219 -37.71 -1.95 -39.58
C TYR A 219 -36.87 -2.78 -40.54
N ALA A 220 -36.86 -2.44 -41.85
CA ALA A 220 -35.98 -3.10 -42.79
C ALA A 220 -34.50 -2.83 -42.46
N ALA A 221 -34.19 -1.63 -42.01
CA ALA A 221 -32.84 -1.28 -41.59
C ALA A 221 -32.36 -2.05 -40.34
N LEU A 222 -33.25 -2.54 -39.50
CA LEU A 222 -32.85 -3.41 -38.35
C LEU A 222 -32.29 -4.76 -38.82
N ASN A 223 -32.75 -5.26 -39.98
CA ASN A 223 -32.21 -6.49 -40.59
C ASN A 223 -30.94 -6.24 -41.41
N GLU A 224 -30.77 -5.03 -41.94
CA GLU A 224 -29.59 -4.62 -42.71
C GLU A 224 -28.52 -3.89 -41.87
N ALA A 225 -28.80 -3.71 -40.59
CA ALA A 225 -28.24 -2.73 -39.68
C ALA A 225 -26.73 -2.69 -39.42
N PRO A 226 -25.88 -3.68 -39.73
CA PRO A 226 -24.54 -3.60 -39.18
C PRO A 226 -23.57 -2.66 -39.90
N ALA A 227 -23.67 -2.42 -41.17
CA ALA A 227 -22.61 -1.75 -41.95
C ALA A 227 -22.39 -0.28 -41.51
N GLY A 228 -23.43 0.52 -41.44
CA GLY A 228 -23.33 1.91 -41.01
C GLY A 228 -23.09 2.05 -39.51
N LEU A 229 -23.53 1.09 -38.68
CA LEU A 229 -23.31 1.07 -37.23
C LEU A 229 -21.82 0.95 -36.88
N LEU A 230 -21.13 0.03 -37.54
CA LEU A 230 -19.69 -0.19 -37.24
C LEU A 230 -18.84 1.02 -37.58
N GLU A 231 -19.12 1.68 -38.72
CA GLU A 231 -18.43 2.91 -39.11
C GLU A 231 -18.73 4.04 -38.12
N HIS A 232 -19.99 4.21 -37.73
CA HIS A 232 -20.39 5.21 -36.75
C HIS A 232 -19.69 4.98 -35.38
N VAL A 233 -19.70 3.76 -34.90
CA VAL A 233 -19.01 3.38 -33.63
C VAL A 233 -17.53 3.65 -33.74
N ASN A 234 -16.87 3.25 -34.82
CA ASN A 234 -15.45 3.46 -35.03
C ASN A 234 -15.08 4.96 -34.98
N ASN A 235 -15.82 5.79 -35.73
CA ASN A 235 -15.58 7.24 -35.77
C ASN A 235 -15.76 7.88 -34.41
N GLN A 236 -16.75 7.46 -33.61
CA GLN A 236 -16.98 7.99 -32.28
C GLN A 236 -15.88 7.58 -31.31
N ILE A 237 -15.40 6.34 -31.37
CA ILE A 237 -14.32 5.86 -30.50
C ILE A 237 -13.00 6.55 -30.85
N LEU A 238 -12.68 6.71 -32.11
CA LEU A 238 -11.52 7.48 -32.57
C LEU A 238 -11.57 8.92 -32.04
N ALA A 239 -12.75 9.55 -32.04
CA ALA A 239 -12.94 10.90 -31.52
C ALA A 239 -12.70 11.05 -30.00
N THR A 240 -12.73 9.96 -29.23
CA THR A 240 -12.41 10.01 -27.79
C THR A 240 -10.94 10.28 -27.50
N GLY A 241 -10.05 9.99 -28.45
CA GLY A 241 -8.60 10.13 -28.27
C GLY A 241 -7.98 9.15 -27.24
N LEU A 242 -8.73 8.16 -26.75
CA LEU A 242 -8.27 7.24 -25.70
C LEU A 242 -7.31 6.16 -26.21
N GLY A 243 -7.07 6.06 -27.54
CA GLY A 243 -6.19 5.06 -28.13
C GLY A 243 -6.66 3.61 -27.92
N LYS A 244 -7.97 3.42 -27.71
CA LYS A 244 -8.57 2.09 -27.51
C LYS A 244 -9.10 1.53 -28.83
N HIS A 245 -9.00 0.20 -28.94
CA HIS A 245 -9.61 -0.56 -30.03
C HIS A 245 -10.69 -1.46 -29.42
N LEU A 246 -11.65 -1.86 -30.21
CA LEU A 246 -12.63 -2.86 -29.81
C LEU A 246 -12.89 -3.84 -30.94
N THR A 247 -13.21 -5.06 -30.55
CA THR A 247 -13.88 -6.02 -31.42
C THR A 247 -15.36 -6.04 -31.08
N ILE A 248 -16.22 -6.14 -32.07
CA ILE A 248 -17.68 -6.19 -31.87
C ILE A 248 -18.30 -7.20 -32.82
N VAL A 249 -19.22 -7.99 -32.28
CA VAL A 249 -20.15 -8.83 -33.05
C VAL A 249 -21.54 -8.31 -32.74
N ALA A 250 -22.30 -7.99 -33.77
CA ALA A 250 -23.69 -7.54 -33.65
C ALA A 250 -24.57 -8.30 -34.62
N GLY A 251 -25.82 -8.55 -34.26
CA GLY A 251 -26.76 -9.27 -35.07
C GLY A 251 -28.22 -8.99 -34.67
N CYS A 252 -29.10 -9.44 -35.55
CA CYS A 252 -30.55 -9.42 -35.37
C CYS A 252 -31.10 -10.82 -35.63
N LEU A 253 -31.92 -11.31 -34.71
CA LEU A 253 -32.72 -12.53 -34.92
C LEU A 253 -34.18 -12.13 -35.07
N ASP A 254 -34.86 -12.73 -36.04
CA ASP A 254 -36.30 -12.56 -36.32
C ASP A 254 -37.10 -13.80 -35.89
#